data_27d5bfa7a11255914de09db87745e89e
#
_entry.id   27d5bfa7a11255914de09db87745e89e
#
_cell.length_a   1.000
_cell.length_b   1.000
_cell.length_c   1.000
_cell.angle_alpha   90.00
_cell.angle_beta   90.00
_cell.angle_gamma   90.00
#
_symmetry.space_group_name_H-M   'P 1'
#
loop_
_entity.id
_entity.type
_entity.pdbx_description
1 polymer ?
#
loop_
_entity_poly.entity_id
_entity_poly.type
_entity_poly.pdbx_seq_one_letter_code
_entity_poly.pdbx_strand_id
1 'polypeptide(L)'
;MAEKQVRLALIDNYDSFTYNLMQYMAELGAEPQVFRNDAVTVAELASFDGIVISPGPGYPDDAGVSIDAVKALSGKVAILGVCLGHQCLGQAFGGHVVRNHPAHGKTSWIRHDNSGVLAGVSDPFEATRYHSLIVERSSVPPELLVTAWTPDGVVMGLRHVKHPTYGVQFHPESILTKEGKKILGNFVRRAAKVYV
;
A
#
# COMPACT_ATOMS: atom_id res chain seq x y z
N MET A 1 24.74 9.45 -17.82
CA MET A 1 23.70 10.32 -17.21
C MET A 1 23.30 9.63 -15.93
N ALA A 2 23.30 10.32 -14.78
CA ALA A 2 22.80 9.72 -13.53
C ALA A 2 21.31 9.41 -13.70
N GLU A 3 20.89 8.16 -13.43
CA GLU A 3 19.47 7.82 -13.41
C GLU A 3 18.76 8.72 -12.39
N LYS A 4 17.66 9.34 -12.78
CA LYS A 4 16.85 10.17 -11.90
C LYS A 4 16.35 9.29 -10.74
N GLN A 5 16.71 9.63 -9.52
CA GLN A 5 16.26 8.90 -8.34
C GLN A 5 14.75 9.07 -8.16
N VAL A 6 14.05 7.99 -7.84
CA VAL A 6 12.59 8.00 -7.67
C VAL A 6 12.25 8.68 -6.35
N ARG A 7 11.55 9.81 -6.40
CA ARG A 7 11.11 10.55 -5.22
C ARG A 7 9.77 10.02 -4.72
N LEU A 8 9.75 9.55 -3.47
CA LEU A 8 8.55 8.99 -2.84
C LEU A 8 8.09 9.85 -1.66
N ALA A 9 6.81 10.21 -1.63
CA ALA A 9 6.17 10.73 -0.43
C ALA A 9 5.62 9.56 0.40
N LEU A 10 6.00 9.48 1.68
CA LEU A 10 5.42 8.56 2.64
C LEU A 10 4.46 9.34 3.54
N ILE A 11 3.16 9.03 3.46
CA ILE A 11 2.16 9.58 4.37
C ILE A 11 2.19 8.73 5.65
N ASP A 12 2.61 9.34 6.75
CA ASP A 12 2.69 8.72 8.07
C ASP A 12 1.36 8.89 8.83
N ASN A 13 0.64 7.79 9.00
CA ASN A 13 -0.59 7.72 9.78
C ASN A 13 -0.31 7.53 11.28
N TYR A 14 0.75 8.15 11.81
CA TYR A 14 1.17 8.06 13.21
C TYR A 14 1.49 6.61 13.64
N ASP A 15 2.27 5.94 12.78
CA ASP A 15 2.61 4.53 12.93
C ASP A 15 4.12 4.30 13.09
N SER A 16 4.51 3.43 14.01
CA SER A 16 5.91 3.11 14.27
C SER A 16 6.62 2.38 13.10
N PHE A 17 5.86 1.73 12.21
CA PHE A 17 6.41 1.00 11.05
C PHE A 17 6.67 1.90 9.83
N THR A 18 6.24 3.16 9.85
CA THR A 18 6.47 4.10 8.74
C THR A 18 7.95 4.23 8.40
N TYR A 19 8.81 4.33 9.41
CA TYR A 19 10.25 4.47 9.20
C TYR A 19 10.92 3.18 8.71
N ASN A 20 10.36 2.00 8.97
CA ASN A 20 10.81 0.76 8.35
C ASN A 20 10.49 0.75 6.85
N LEU A 21 9.29 1.23 6.46
CA LEU A 21 8.97 1.44 5.04
C LEU A 21 9.93 2.42 4.38
N MET A 22 10.19 3.57 5.03
CA MET A 22 11.14 4.57 4.55
C MET A 22 12.53 3.96 4.31
N GLN A 23 13.05 3.23 5.30
CA GLN A 23 14.35 2.59 5.20
C GLN A 23 14.42 1.60 4.04
N TYR A 24 13.42 0.71 3.90
CA TYR A 24 13.41 -0.26 2.81
C TYR A 24 13.28 0.40 1.43
N MET A 25 12.50 1.48 1.31
CA MET A 25 12.41 2.23 0.05
C MET A 25 13.76 2.89 -0.31
N ALA A 26 14.47 3.45 0.69
CA ALA A 26 15.81 4.02 0.50
C ALA A 26 16.84 2.95 0.08
N GLU A 27 16.84 1.78 0.73
CA GLU A 27 17.69 0.63 0.36
C GLU A 27 17.41 0.13 -1.08
N LEU A 28 16.19 0.31 -1.56
CA LEU A 28 15.75 -0.03 -2.92
C LEU A 28 16.06 1.06 -3.96
N GLY A 29 16.79 2.12 -3.56
CA GLY A 29 17.26 3.18 -4.43
C GLY A 29 16.30 4.34 -4.65
N ALA A 30 15.20 4.42 -3.90
CA ALA A 30 14.32 5.59 -3.90
C ALA A 30 14.81 6.69 -2.96
N GLU A 31 14.24 7.89 -3.10
CA GLU A 31 14.41 9.03 -2.20
C GLU A 31 13.09 9.29 -1.44
N PRO A 32 12.88 8.60 -0.29
CA PRO A 32 11.64 8.74 0.47
C PRO A 32 11.66 9.97 1.37
N GLN A 33 10.54 10.70 1.40
CA GLN A 33 10.30 11.81 2.32
C GLN A 33 9.02 11.53 3.12
N VAL A 34 9.10 11.61 4.45
CA VAL A 34 7.99 11.31 5.37
C VAL A 34 7.23 12.59 5.71
N PHE A 35 5.91 12.53 5.63
CA PHE A 35 4.97 13.57 6.00
C PHE A 35 3.90 13.02 6.93
N ARG A 36 3.57 13.73 8.00
CA ARG A 36 2.38 13.41 8.80
C ARG A 36 1.12 13.58 7.94
N ASN A 37 0.12 12.73 8.16
CA ASN A 37 -1.11 12.71 7.38
C ASN A 37 -1.96 13.99 7.49
N ASP A 38 -1.71 14.80 8.51
CA ASP A 38 -2.37 16.09 8.81
C ASP A 38 -1.47 17.31 8.52
N ALA A 39 -0.24 17.09 8.01
CA ALA A 39 0.76 18.13 7.79
C ALA A 39 1.22 18.23 6.32
N VAL A 40 0.51 17.62 5.40
CA VAL A 40 0.79 17.64 3.95
C VAL A 40 -0.51 17.79 3.17
N THR A 41 -0.45 18.47 2.04
CA THR A 41 -1.58 18.67 1.13
C THR A 41 -1.51 17.74 -0.09
N VAL A 42 -2.65 17.49 -0.72
CA VAL A 42 -2.72 16.74 -1.99
C VAL A 42 -1.87 17.39 -3.07
N ALA A 43 -1.82 18.72 -3.11
CA ALA A 43 -1.03 19.46 -4.09
C ALA A 43 0.48 19.23 -3.93
N GLU A 44 0.99 19.20 -2.69
CA GLU A 44 2.38 18.87 -2.41
C GLU A 44 2.71 17.43 -2.81
N LEU A 45 1.83 16.48 -2.49
CA LEU A 45 1.99 15.06 -2.84
C LEU A 45 2.06 14.84 -4.35
N ALA A 46 1.36 15.64 -5.16
CA ALA A 46 1.35 15.55 -6.61
C ALA A 46 2.73 15.80 -7.27
N SER A 47 3.68 16.37 -6.53
CA SER A 47 5.05 16.64 -7.02
C SER A 47 6.01 15.44 -6.93
N PHE A 48 5.58 14.34 -6.33
CA PHE A 48 6.38 13.13 -6.16
C PHE A 48 6.12 12.11 -7.29
N ASP A 49 7.10 11.23 -7.51
CA ASP A 49 6.98 10.16 -8.51
C ASP A 49 6.07 9.04 -8.02
N GLY A 50 5.93 8.88 -6.69
CA GLY A 50 5.01 7.94 -6.06
C GLY A 50 4.67 8.31 -4.63
N ILE A 51 3.58 7.73 -4.15
CA ILE A 51 3.07 7.92 -2.78
C ILE A 51 2.96 6.56 -2.10
N VAL A 52 3.44 6.48 -0.87
CA VAL A 52 3.22 5.32 0.02
C VAL A 52 2.38 5.79 1.20
N ILE A 53 1.25 5.15 1.44
CA ILE A 53 0.36 5.44 2.57
C ILE A 53 0.64 4.37 3.62
N SER A 54 1.12 4.79 4.80
CA SER A 54 1.58 3.90 5.86
C SER A 54 0.45 3.13 6.55
N PRO A 55 0.81 2.08 7.29
CA PRO A 55 -0.06 1.58 8.36
C PRO A 55 -0.45 2.69 9.34
N GLY A 56 -1.42 2.43 10.19
CA GLY A 56 -1.82 3.33 11.25
C GLY A 56 -2.99 2.80 12.06
N PRO A 57 -3.29 3.42 13.20
CA PRO A 57 -4.43 3.08 14.02
C PRO A 57 -5.74 3.66 13.44
N GLY A 58 -6.87 3.16 13.93
CA GLY A 58 -8.19 3.70 13.61
C GLY A 58 -8.76 3.25 12.28
N TYR A 59 -9.65 4.04 11.75
CA TYR A 59 -10.35 3.82 10.48
C TYR A 59 -9.77 4.70 9.37
N PRO A 60 -10.04 4.38 8.09
CA PRO A 60 -9.62 5.23 6.97
C PRO A 60 -10.06 6.69 7.09
N ASP A 61 -11.23 6.96 7.68
CA ASP A 61 -11.72 8.33 7.90
C ASP A 61 -10.84 9.13 8.86
N ASP A 62 -10.07 8.46 9.71
CA ASP A 62 -9.14 9.09 10.67
C ASP A 62 -7.71 9.27 10.05
N ALA A 63 -7.51 8.87 8.81
CA ALA A 63 -6.19 8.84 8.16
C ALA A 63 -5.81 10.17 7.46
N GLY A 64 -6.37 11.29 7.89
CA GLY A 64 -6.03 12.62 7.38
C GLY A 64 -6.18 12.71 5.85
N VAL A 65 -5.12 13.15 5.15
CA VAL A 65 -5.11 13.37 3.69
C VAL A 65 -5.18 12.08 2.86
N SER A 66 -5.07 10.89 3.47
CA SER A 66 -4.83 9.63 2.77
C SER A 66 -5.91 9.27 1.74
N ILE A 67 -7.19 9.36 2.09
CA ILE A 67 -8.31 9.09 1.16
C ILE A 67 -8.33 10.11 0.01
N ASP A 68 -8.17 11.39 0.33
CA ASP A 68 -8.19 12.47 -0.66
C ASP A 68 -7.00 12.37 -1.62
N ALA A 69 -5.83 11.95 -1.13
CA ALA A 69 -4.67 11.67 -1.95
C ALA A 69 -4.96 10.55 -2.97
N VAL A 70 -5.59 9.45 -2.54
CA VAL A 70 -5.97 8.36 -3.46
C VAL A 70 -6.96 8.86 -4.51
N LYS A 71 -8.03 9.55 -4.10
CA LYS A 71 -9.07 10.06 -5.02
C LYS A 71 -8.52 11.03 -6.07
N ALA A 72 -7.65 11.95 -5.64
CA ALA A 72 -7.16 13.02 -6.51
C ALA A 72 -5.98 12.60 -7.39
N LEU A 73 -5.13 11.68 -6.91
CA LEU A 73 -3.83 11.38 -7.50
C LEU A 73 -3.72 9.99 -8.14
N SER A 74 -4.69 9.09 -7.93
CA SER A 74 -4.74 7.82 -8.65
C SER A 74 -4.78 8.05 -10.16
N GLY A 75 -3.84 7.45 -10.88
CA GLY A 75 -3.65 7.66 -12.32
C GLY A 75 -2.71 8.81 -12.68
N LYS A 76 -2.32 9.67 -11.73
CA LYS A 76 -1.36 10.76 -11.93
C LYS A 76 0.02 10.41 -11.37
N VAL A 77 0.06 9.74 -10.22
CA VAL A 77 1.28 9.22 -9.60
C VAL A 77 1.06 7.76 -9.20
N ALA A 78 2.13 7.00 -9.00
CA ALA A 78 2.02 5.65 -8.46
C ALA A 78 1.63 5.71 -6.97
N ILE A 79 0.71 4.85 -6.52
CA ILE A 79 0.26 4.81 -5.11
C ILE A 79 0.38 3.38 -4.57
N LEU A 80 0.95 3.26 -3.36
CA LEU A 80 0.94 2.02 -2.57
C LEU A 80 0.33 2.30 -1.19
N GLY A 81 -0.79 1.66 -0.88
CA GLY A 81 -1.36 1.65 0.46
C GLY A 81 -0.94 0.41 1.25
N VAL A 82 -0.46 0.58 2.47
CA VAL A 82 -0.07 -0.52 3.37
C VAL A 82 -0.98 -0.53 4.60
N CYS A 83 -1.61 -1.65 4.89
CA CYS A 83 -2.52 -1.89 6.01
C CYS A 83 -3.66 -0.85 6.06
N LEU A 84 -3.61 0.18 6.91
CA LEU A 84 -4.57 1.29 6.89
C LEU A 84 -4.61 1.98 5.52
N GLY A 85 -3.46 2.16 4.87
CA GLY A 85 -3.38 2.74 3.52
C GLY A 85 -4.08 1.89 2.45
N HIS A 86 -4.05 0.56 2.56
CA HIS A 86 -4.83 -0.36 1.72
C HIS A 86 -6.34 -0.18 1.95
N GLN A 87 -6.76 0.00 3.20
CA GLN A 87 -8.16 0.25 3.55
C GLN A 87 -8.62 1.63 3.03
N CYS A 88 -7.76 2.66 3.14
CA CYS A 88 -8.01 3.98 2.53
C CYS A 88 -8.22 3.87 1.01
N LEU A 89 -7.42 3.04 0.34
CA LEU A 89 -7.58 2.78 -1.09
C LEU A 89 -8.92 2.09 -1.38
N GLY A 90 -9.27 1.05 -0.66
CA GLY A 90 -10.56 0.37 -0.81
C GLY A 90 -11.73 1.33 -0.65
N GLN A 91 -11.72 2.14 0.41
CA GLN A 91 -12.77 3.11 0.71
C GLN A 91 -12.81 4.28 -0.29
N ALA A 92 -11.67 4.76 -0.78
CA ALA A 92 -11.59 5.85 -1.75
C ALA A 92 -12.34 5.54 -3.05
N PHE A 93 -12.40 4.27 -3.44
CA PHE A 93 -13.13 3.79 -4.61
C PHE A 93 -14.55 3.26 -4.29
N GLY A 94 -15.00 3.37 -3.04
CA GLY A 94 -16.37 3.02 -2.64
C GLY A 94 -16.53 1.64 -1.99
N GLY A 95 -15.43 0.92 -1.73
CA GLY A 95 -15.46 -0.31 -0.93
C GLY A 95 -15.73 -0.04 0.54
N HIS A 96 -16.22 -1.03 1.25
CA HIS A 96 -16.51 -0.93 2.68
C HIS A 96 -15.38 -1.54 3.51
N VAL A 97 -15.00 -0.84 4.59
CA VAL A 97 -14.06 -1.34 5.59
C VAL A 97 -14.84 -1.80 6.81
N VAL A 98 -14.68 -3.07 7.16
CA VAL A 98 -15.46 -3.75 8.20
C VAL A 98 -14.55 -4.40 9.23
N ARG A 99 -15.09 -4.67 10.42
CA ARG A 99 -14.39 -5.42 11.48
C ARG A 99 -14.30 -6.90 11.11
N ASN A 100 -13.14 -7.47 11.41
CA ASN A 100 -12.88 -8.91 11.31
C ASN A 100 -12.17 -9.39 12.58
N HIS A 101 -11.95 -10.69 12.70
CA HIS A 101 -11.18 -11.24 13.80
C HIS A 101 -9.76 -10.63 13.84
N PRO A 102 -9.31 -10.17 15.02
CA PRO A 102 -7.99 -9.54 15.16
C PRO A 102 -6.86 -10.48 14.75
N ALA A 103 -5.97 -9.99 13.90
CA ALA A 103 -4.70 -10.61 13.60
C ALA A 103 -3.59 -9.68 14.09
N HIS A 104 -2.95 -10.03 15.21
CA HIS A 104 -1.88 -9.21 15.79
C HIS A 104 -0.58 -10.01 15.86
N GLY A 105 0.43 -9.58 15.11
CA GLY A 105 1.75 -10.18 15.10
C GLY A 105 1.80 -11.63 14.62
N LYS A 106 0.74 -12.10 13.97
CA LYS A 106 0.67 -13.44 13.38
C LYS A 106 1.04 -13.39 11.92
N THR A 107 1.73 -14.41 11.46
CA THR A 107 1.91 -14.64 10.03
C THR A 107 0.73 -15.43 9.47
N SER A 108 0.47 -15.21 8.18
CA SER A 108 -0.54 -15.97 7.43
C SER A 108 -0.01 -16.29 6.05
N TRP A 109 -0.44 -17.40 5.50
CA TRP A 109 -0.20 -17.74 4.11
C TRP A 109 -1.09 -16.88 3.20
N ILE A 110 -0.46 -16.22 2.25
CA ILE A 110 -1.12 -15.32 1.30
C ILE A 110 -0.98 -15.92 -0.09
N ARG A 111 -2.11 -16.09 -0.77
CA ARG A 111 -2.16 -16.42 -2.20
C ARG A 111 -2.39 -15.16 -3.02
N HIS A 112 -1.94 -15.16 -4.27
CA HIS A 112 -2.06 -13.99 -5.13
C HIS A 112 -2.10 -14.36 -6.62
N ASP A 113 -2.47 -13.37 -7.44
CA ASP A 113 -2.61 -13.50 -8.90
C ASP A 113 -1.33 -13.21 -9.68
N ASN A 114 -0.20 -13.00 -8.99
CA ASN A 114 1.09 -12.65 -9.58
C ASN A 114 1.09 -11.32 -10.38
N SER A 115 0.18 -10.40 -10.09
CA SER A 115 0.06 -9.13 -10.79
C SER A 115 0.56 -7.92 -9.98
N GLY A 116 0.78 -6.80 -10.66
CA GLY A 116 1.11 -5.52 -10.02
C GLY A 116 2.38 -5.59 -9.18
N VAL A 117 2.29 -5.20 -7.91
CA VAL A 117 3.41 -5.24 -6.95
C VAL A 117 3.75 -6.67 -6.50
N LEU A 118 2.89 -7.64 -6.80
CA LEU A 118 3.07 -9.05 -6.43
C LEU A 118 3.76 -9.87 -7.55
N ALA A 119 4.12 -9.24 -8.64
CA ALA A 119 4.78 -9.91 -9.76
C ALA A 119 6.11 -10.58 -9.34
N GLY A 120 6.24 -11.87 -9.61
CA GLY A 120 7.41 -12.68 -9.30
C GLY A 120 7.59 -13.01 -7.81
N VAL A 121 6.61 -12.71 -6.97
CA VAL A 121 6.56 -13.13 -5.56
C VAL A 121 6.21 -14.63 -5.50
N SER A 122 6.71 -15.33 -4.49
CA SER A 122 6.35 -16.74 -4.27
C SER A 122 4.85 -16.89 -4.00
N ASP A 123 4.18 -17.91 -4.53
CA ASP A 123 2.77 -18.20 -4.28
C ASP A 123 2.60 -19.65 -3.77
N PRO A 124 2.11 -19.86 -2.55
CA PRO A 124 1.84 -18.84 -1.52
C PRO A 124 3.11 -18.29 -0.86
N PHE A 125 3.01 -17.13 -0.20
CA PHE A 125 4.05 -16.62 0.68
C PHE A 125 3.51 -16.29 2.07
N GLU A 126 4.40 -16.22 3.05
CA GLU A 126 4.05 -15.90 4.43
C GLU A 126 4.24 -14.41 4.69
N ALA A 127 3.23 -13.75 5.29
CA ALA A 127 3.25 -12.33 5.60
C ALA A 127 2.69 -12.03 6.99
N THR A 128 3.25 -10.98 7.61
CA THR A 128 2.82 -10.50 8.94
C THR A 128 1.54 -9.68 8.83
N ARG A 129 0.65 -9.88 9.79
CA ARG A 129 -0.63 -9.19 9.91
C ARG A 129 -0.78 -8.52 11.28
N TYR A 130 -1.22 -7.24 11.27
CA TYR A 130 -1.52 -6.43 12.46
C TYR A 130 -2.81 -5.64 12.24
N HIS A 131 -3.95 -6.32 12.00
CA HIS A 131 -5.20 -5.62 11.69
C HIS A 131 -6.42 -6.33 12.24
N SER A 132 -7.44 -5.55 12.61
CA SER A 132 -8.79 -5.99 12.96
C SER A 132 -9.83 -5.47 11.96
N LEU A 133 -9.42 -4.65 11.01
CA LEU A 133 -10.25 -4.15 9.92
C LEU A 133 -9.78 -4.74 8.60
N ILE A 134 -10.73 -4.95 7.69
CA ILE A 134 -10.50 -5.48 6.34
C ILE A 134 -11.37 -4.74 5.32
N VAL A 135 -10.96 -4.73 4.07
CA VAL A 135 -11.87 -4.40 2.97
C VAL A 135 -12.80 -5.57 2.73
N GLU A 136 -14.10 -5.33 2.84
CA GLU A 136 -15.13 -6.35 2.61
C GLU A 136 -15.12 -6.78 1.14
N ARG A 137 -14.87 -8.08 0.90
CA ARG A 137 -14.68 -8.61 -0.46
C ARG A 137 -15.87 -8.36 -1.38
N SER A 138 -17.10 -8.49 -0.86
CA SER A 138 -18.34 -8.26 -1.61
C SER A 138 -18.58 -6.81 -2.01
N SER A 139 -17.90 -5.86 -1.34
CA SER A 139 -18.01 -4.44 -1.61
C SER A 139 -16.93 -3.90 -2.55
N VAL A 140 -15.96 -4.73 -2.96
CA VAL A 140 -14.88 -4.28 -3.86
C VAL A 140 -15.48 -3.82 -5.19
N PRO A 141 -15.31 -2.54 -5.57
CA PRO A 141 -15.93 -2.00 -6.77
C PRO A 141 -15.21 -2.47 -8.05
N PRO A 142 -15.84 -2.35 -9.24
CA PRO A 142 -15.29 -2.84 -10.51
C PRO A 142 -13.98 -2.15 -10.94
N GLU A 143 -13.68 -0.97 -10.39
CA GLU A 143 -12.40 -0.27 -10.62
C GLU A 143 -11.21 -0.94 -9.93
N LEU A 144 -11.47 -1.81 -8.94
CA LEU A 144 -10.45 -2.52 -8.19
C LEU A 144 -10.50 -4.03 -8.46
N LEU A 145 -9.33 -4.65 -8.49
CA LEU A 145 -9.16 -6.09 -8.53
C LEU A 145 -8.56 -6.58 -7.23
N VAL A 146 -9.11 -7.67 -6.68
CA VAL A 146 -8.49 -8.40 -5.58
C VAL A 146 -7.31 -9.19 -6.13
N THR A 147 -6.11 -8.86 -5.70
CA THR A 147 -4.85 -9.45 -6.20
C THR A 147 -4.20 -10.42 -5.22
N ALA A 148 -4.58 -10.36 -3.93
CA ALA A 148 -4.11 -11.30 -2.91
C ALA A 148 -5.20 -11.59 -1.88
N TRP A 149 -5.14 -12.79 -1.28
CA TRP A 149 -6.13 -13.26 -0.30
C TRP A 149 -5.56 -14.35 0.62
N THR A 150 -6.14 -14.48 1.80
CA THR A 150 -5.90 -15.62 2.69
C THR A 150 -6.71 -16.84 2.28
N PRO A 151 -6.39 -18.07 2.75
CA PRO A 151 -7.18 -19.26 2.45
C PRO A 151 -8.67 -19.17 2.83
N ASP A 152 -9.00 -18.40 3.87
CA ASP A 152 -10.36 -18.10 4.31
C ASP A 152 -11.02 -16.92 3.56
N GLY A 153 -10.35 -16.38 2.55
CA GLY A 153 -10.92 -15.42 1.59
C GLY A 153 -10.82 -13.95 2.00
N VAL A 154 -10.08 -13.60 3.05
CA VAL A 154 -9.84 -12.20 3.42
C VAL A 154 -9.02 -11.51 2.34
N VAL A 155 -9.45 -10.31 1.92
CA VAL A 155 -8.74 -9.49 0.93
C VAL A 155 -7.42 -9.01 1.52
N MET A 156 -6.32 -9.39 0.86
CA MET A 156 -4.95 -9.08 1.29
C MET A 156 -4.20 -8.22 0.28
N GLY A 157 -4.73 -8.03 -0.91
CA GLY A 157 -4.18 -7.17 -1.95
C GLY A 157 -5.26 -6.63 -2.86
N LEU A 158 -5.10 -5.38 -3.26
CA LEU A 158 -5.92 -4.68 -4.24
C LEU A 158 -5.03 -3.98 -5.27
N ARG A 159 -5.51 -3.86 -6.49
CA ARG A 159 -4.97 -2.93 -7.48
C ARG A 159 -6.07 -2.27 -8.30
N HIS A 160 -5.83 -1.07 -8.76
CA HIS A 160 -6.70 -0.45 -9.73
C HIS A 160 -6.56 -1.13 -11.11
N VAL A 161 -7.66 -1.26 -11.85
CA VAL A 161 -7.68 -1.94 -13.16
C VAL A 161 -6.79 -1.28 -14.21
N LYS A 162 -6.63 0.07 -14.15
CA LYS A 162 -5.88 0.87 -15.14
C LYS A 162 -4.69 1.62 -14.53
N HIS A 163 -4.83 2.15 -13.32
CA HIS A 163 -3.86 3.05 -12.69
C HIS A 163 -2.78 2.29 -11.93
N PRO A 164 -1.57 2.85 -11.76
CA PRO A 164 -0.51 2.28 -10.93
C PRO A 164 -0.81 2.51 -9.43
N THR A 165 -1.97 2.04 -8.98
CA THR A 165 -2.49 2.18 -7.63
C THR A 165 -2.70 0.81 -7.03
N TYR A 166 -2.02 0.53 -5.91
CA TYR A 166 -1.90 -0.79 -5.28
C TYR A 166 -2.16 -0.69 -3.79
N GLY A 167 -2.69 -1.74 -3.19
CA GLY A 167 -2.84 -1.87 -1.76
C GLY A 167 -2.47 -3.28 -1.28
N VAL A 168 -1.80 -3.37 -0.14
CA VAL A 168 -1.52 -4.62 0.57
C VAL A 168 -1.98 -4.50 2.02
N GLN A 169 -2.76 -5.48 2.49
CA GLN A 169 -3.29 -5.47 3.87
C GLN A 169 -2.24 -5.92 4.88
N PHE A 170 -1.30 -6.77 4.46
CA PHE A 170 -0.17 -7.23 5.27
C PHE A 170 0.95 -6.19 5.34
N HIS A 171 1.96 -6.46 6.17
CA HIS A 171 3.10 -5.58 6.41
C HIS A 171 4.35 -6.04 5.64
N PRO A 172 4.64 -5.47 4.45
CA PRO A 172 5.83 -5.83 3.66
C PRO A 172 7.14 -5.34 4.32
N GLU A 173 7.08 -4.37 5.22
CA GLU A 173 8.21 -3.84 5.99
C GLU A 173 8.59 -4.70 7.19
N SER A 174 7.77 -5.70 7.53
CA SER A 174 8.08 -6.63 8.60
C SER A 174 9.18 -7.61 8.19
N ILE A 175 10.14 -7.85 9.09
CA ILE A 175 11.21 -8.82 8.87
C ILE A 175 10.70 -10.25 8.64
N LEU A 176 9.52 -10.57 9.14
CA LEU A 176 8.88 -11.87 8.97
C LEU A 176 8.19 -12.01 7.60
N THR A 177 8.00 -10.92 6.86
CA THR A 177 7.50 -10.95 5.49
C THR A 177 8.69 -11.03 4.52
N LYS A 178 9.17 -12.24 4.26
CA LYS A 178 10.41 -12.46 3.49
C LYS A 178 10.36 -11.89 2.08
N GLU A 179 9.21 -11.91 1.44
CA GLU A 179 8.97 -11.34 0.11
C GLU A 179 8.77 -9.81 0.11
N GLY A 180 8.77 -9.17 1.30
CA GLY A 180 8.43 -7.76 1.46
C GLY A 180 9.29 -6.82 0.63
N LYS A 181 10.61 -6.97 0.65
CA LYS A 181 11.52 -6.13 -0.18
C LYS A 181 11.29 -6.29 -1.68
N LYS A 182 10.91 -7.49 -2.14
CA LYS A 182 10.56 -7.71 -3.55
C LYS A 182 9.29 -6.95 -3.94
N ILE A 183 8.26 -6.99 -3.07
CA ILE A 183 6.98 -6.27 -3.26
C ILE A 183 7.23 -4.77 -3.31
N LEU A 184 7.99 -4.23 -2.35
CA LEU A 184 8.35 -2.81 -2.30
C LEU A 184 9.22 -2.39 -3.51
N GLY A 185 10.17 -3.23 -3.92
CA GLY A 185 10.98 -3.00 -5.11
C GLY A 185 10.16 -3.00 -6.41
N ASN A 186 9.12 -3.86 -6.49
CA ASN A 186 8.17 -3.81 -7.60
C ASN A 186 7.44 -2.46 -7.66
N PHE A 187 7.05 -1.91 -6.51
CA PHE A 187 6.43 -0.59 -6.45
C PHE A 187 7.37 0.53 -6.87
N VAL A 188 8.61 0.56 -6.36
CA VAL A 188 9.62 1.57 -6.74
C VAL A 188 9.82 1.59 -8.26
N ARG A 189 9.96 0.42 -8.89
CA ARG A 189 10.09 0.31 -10.36
C ARG A 189 8.86 0.83 -11.11
N ARG A 190 7.66 0.73 -10.55
CA ARG A 190 6.43 1.26 -11.17
C ARG A 190 6.35 2.77 -11.01
N ALA A 191 6.73 3.31 -9.86
CA ALA A 191 6.83 4.75 -9.66
C ALA A 191 7.80 5.41 -10.64
N ALA A 192 8.92 4.74 -10.94
CA ALA A 192 9.89 5.22 -11.93
C ALA A 192 9.32 5.32 -13.36
N LYS A 193 8.27 4.57 -13.69
CA LYS A 193 7.71 4.48 -15.06
C LYS A 193 6.53 5.40 -15.35
N VAL A 194 5.98 6.08 -14.35
CA VAL A 194 4.79 6.94 -14.55
C VAL A 194 5.08 8.16 -15.42
N TYR A 195 6.37 8.49 -15.61
CA TYR A 195 6.82 9.67 -16.38
C TYR A 195 7.54 9.33 -17.69
N VAL A 196 7.40 8.10 -18.20
CA VAL A 196 7.96 7.70 -19.51
C VAL A 196 6.88 7.60 -20.56
#